data_1bfa66a405d1eabf6af85dcba1fa120c
#
_entry.id   1bfa66a405d1eabf6af85dcba1fa120c
#
_cell.length_a   1.000
_cell.length_b   1.000
_cell.length_c   1.000
_cell.angle_alpha   90.00
_cell.angle_beta   90.00
_cell.angle_gamma   90.00
#
_symmetry.space_group_name_H-M   'P 1'
#
loop_
_entity.id
_entity.type
_entity.pdbx_description
1 polymer ?
#
loop_
_entity_poly.entity_id
_entity_poly.type
_entity_poly.pdbx_seq_one_letter_code
_entity_poly.pdbx_strand_id
1 'polypeptide(L)'
;MGLVDAGVKKPGTSSAAAPIRVLVVDDSHVIRGLLTRTLDSDPGIKVVASASNGKAAIDEVAKNEIDVVVLDIEMPVMDGMTALPQLIAARPGLQVIMASTLTLKGASISMKAISRGAVDYVPKPTSTGEINSAEGFKRDLISKVKSWGAAGRRRKPGSAPAAPMQPGSALKRLYSTGPIKLRDMPTLFRPDCLAIGSSTGGPQALFKVFQMMGKVTNMPVFVTQHMPATFTTILAEHLAQASGMPAAEAKDGEPVTAGRIYVAPGDFHMTVAVEGGRKVMHLDKNPPENFCRPAVDPMLRSLAKAYNGKVMVMMLTGMGQDGAKGSKEIVDAGGVVAAQDEATSVVWGMPGAVTSAGL
;
A
#
# COMPACT_ATOMS: atom_id res chain seq x y z
N MET A 1 -27.01 62.74 -3.18
CA MET A 1 -27.34 61.61 -2.36
C MET A 1 -27.20 60.38 -3.27
N GLY A 2 -25.95 59.86 -3.40
CA GLY A 2 -25.61 58.84 -4.33
C GLY A 2 -25.41 57.50 -3.59
N LEU A 3 -26.19 56.49 -3.95
CA LEU A 3 -26.07 55.12 -3.45
C LEU A 3 -24.91 54.44 -4.16
N VAL A 4 -23.90 54.00 -3.40
CA VAL A 4 -22.75 53.22 -3.90
C VAL A 4 -23.17 51.75 -3.90
N ASP A 5 -23.23 51.19 -5.10
CA ASP A 5 -23.53 49.77 -5.34
C ASP A 5 -22.32 48.91 -4.90
N ALA A 6 -22.48 48.16 -3.83
CA ALA A 6 -21.46 47.25 -3.30
C ALA A 6 -21.52 45.93 -4.07
N GLY A 7 -20.66 45.79 -5.08
CA GLY A 7 -20.51 44.57 -5.86
C GLY A 7 -20.16 43.33 -4.99
N VAL A 8 -21.10 42.43 -4.86
CA VAL A 8 -20.92 41.12 -4.23
C VAL A 8 -19.97 40.30 -5.09
N LYS A 9 -18.72 40.13 -4.66
CA LYS A 9 -17.79 39.17 -5.24
C LYS A 9 -18.34 37.73 -5.05
N LYS A 10 -18.69 37.05 -6.14
CA LYS A 10 -19.00 35.62 -6.14
C LYS A 10 -17.81 34.87 -5.55
N PRO A 11 -18.03 33.89 -4.65
CA PRO A 11 -16.95 33.04 -4.16
C PRO A 11 -16.34 32.26 -5.32
N GLY A 12 -15.01 32.34 -5.45
CA GLY A 12 -14.25 31.69 -6.49
C GLY A 12 -14.49 30.19 -6.47
N THR A 13 -14.77 29.60 -7.64
CA THR A 13 -14.85 28.19 -7.89
C THR A 13 -13.54 27.54 -7.48
N SER A 14 -13.59 26.64 -6.50
CA SER A 14 -12.48 25.77 -6.11
C SER A 14 -11.95 25.07 -7.36
N SER A 15 -10.72 25.36 -7.78
CA SER A 15 -10.05 24.69 -8.88
C SER A 15 -9.92 23.21 -8.54
N ALA A 16 -10.76 22.36 -9.14
CA ALA A 16 -10.62 20.93 -9.05
C ALA A 16 -9.23 20.54 -9.59
N ALA A 17 -8.47 19.76 -8.83
CA ALA A 17 -7.16 19.28 -9.26
C ALA A 17 -7.30 18.54 -10.61
N ALA A 18 -6.40 18.81 -11.55
CA ALA A 18 -6.43 18.14 -12.87
C ALA A 18 -6.40 16.60 -12.72
N PRO A 19 -7.17 15.86 -13.52
CA PRO A 19 -7.25 14.41 -13.43
C PRO A 19 -5.87 13.77 -13.64
N ILE A 20 -5.64 12.62 -13.02
CA ILE A 20 -4.42 11.82 -13.19
C ILE A 20 -4.45 11.20 -14.58
N ARG A 21 -3.39 11.42 -15.36
CA ARG A 21 -3.28 10.95 -16.75
C ARG A 21 -2.66 9.57 -16.76
N VAL A 22 -3.37 8.61 -17.34
CA VAL A 22 -3.00 7.21 -17.31
C VAL A 22 -2.75 6.69 -18.72
N LEU A 23 -1.68 5.89 -18.88
CA LEU A 23 -1.46 5.02 -20.02
C LEU A 23 -1.78 3.58 -19.60
N VAL A 24 -2.64 2.91 -20.37
CA VAL A 24 -2.95 1.48 -20.17
C VAL A 24 -2.20 0.66 -21.22
N VAL A 25 -1.40 -0.31 -20.77
CA VAL A 25 -0.58 -1.16 -21.64
C VAL A 25 -0.88 -2.62 -21.37
N ASP A 26 -1.43 -3.31 -22.36
CA ASP A 26 -1.79 -4.73 -22.31
C ASP A 26 -1.98 -5.24 -23.75
N ASP A 27 -1.58 -6.45 -24.09
CA ASP A 27 -1.72 -6.98 -25.45
C ASP A 27 -3.19 -7.35 -25.76
N SER A 28 -3.96 -7.72 -24.76
CA SER A 28 -5.39 -8.04 -24.89
C SER A 28 -6.24 -6.79 -25.05
N HIS A 29 -6.88 -6.63 -26.21
CA HIS A 29 -7.83 -5.54 -26.45
C HIS A 29 -8.99 -5.52 -25.43
N VAL A 30 -9.44 -6.71 -24.99
CA VAL A 30 -10.52 -6.86 -24.00
C VAL A 30 -10.09 -6.31 -22.65
N ILE A 31 -8.90 -6.69 -22.17
CA ILE A 31 -8.35 -6.22 -20.89
C ILE A 31 -8.06 -4.73 -20.95
N ARG A 32 -7.45 -4.22 -22.03
CA ARG A 32 -7.26 -2.77 -22.19
C ARG A 32 -8.57 -2.00 -22.11
N GLY A 33 -9.62 -2.50 -22.80
CA GLY A 33 -10.95 -1.89 -22.75
C GLY A 33 -11.58 -1.92 -21.37
N LEU A 34 -11.40 -3.00 -20.63
CA LEU A 34 -11.90 -3.15 -19.25
C LEU A 34 -11.17 -2.17 -18.31
N LEU A 35 -9.85 -2.16 -18.33
CA LEU A 35 -9.02 -1.26 -17.50
C LEU A 35 -9.36 0.21 -17.80
N THR A 36 -9.47 0.58 -19.07
CA THR A 36 -9.83 1.94 -19.49
C THR A 36 -11.19 2.36 -18.95
N ARG A 37 -12.23 1.54 -19.15
CA ARG A 37 -13.57 1.85 -18.62
C ARG A 37 -13.59 1.94 -17.10
N THR A 38 -12.86 1.05 -16.43
CA THR A 38 -12.75 1.06 -14.96
C THR A 38 -12.12 2.35 -14.47
N LEU A 39 -11.03 2.77 -15.06
CA LEU A 39 -10.30 3.99 -14.68
C LEU A 39 -11.07 5.26 -15.01
N ASP A 40 -11.63 5.36 -16.24
CA ASP A 40 -12.41 6.54 -16.66
C ASP A 40 -13.76 6.67 -15.91
N SER A 41 -14.17 5.64 -15.12
CA SER A 41 -15.35 5.76 -14.25
C SER A 41 -15.13 6.67 -13.04
N ASP A 42 -13.87 7.02 -12.71
CA ASP A 42 -13.55 7.99 -11.64
C ASP A 42 -13.17 9.35 -12.26
N PRO A 43 -13.86 10.44 -11.92
CA PRO A 43 -13.61 11.77 -12.52
C PRO A 43 -12.22 12.35 -12.22
N GLY A 44 -11.50 11.81 -11.23
CA GLY A 44 -10.13 12.19 -10.91
C GLY A 44 -9.06 11.48 -11.75
N ILE A 45 -9.46 10.62 -12.69
CA ILE A 45 -8.57 9.84 -13.55
C ILE A 45 -8.97 10.05 -15.02
N LYS A 46 -7.97 10.12 -15.89
CA LYS A 46 -8.18 10.15 -17.35
C LYS A 46 -7.20 9.21 -18.04
N VAL A 47 -7.71 8.22 -18.74
CA VAL A 47 -6.89 7.41 -19.66
C VAL A 47 -6.63 8.25 -20.91
N VAL A 48 -5.38 8.64 -21.12
CA VAL A 48 -4.97 9.55 -22.22
C VAL A 48 -4.41 8.79 -23.42
N ALA A 49 -3.95 7.55 -23.20
CA ALA A 49 -3.44 6.68 -24.25
C ALA A 49 -3.56 5.20 -23.87
N SER A 50 -3.47 4.32 -24.86
CA SER A 50 -3.36 2.88 -24.66
C SER A 50 -2.38 2.27 -25.66
N ALA A 51 -1.64 1.22 -25.24
CA ALA A 51 -0.67 0.54 -26.06
C ALA A 51 -0.80 -0.98 -25.94
N SER A 52 -0.40 -1.73 -26.96
CA SER A 52 -0.49 -3.19 -27.02
C SER A 52 0.83 -3.91 -26.71
N ASN A 53 1.90 -3.18 -26.45
CA ASN A 53 3.21 -3.75 -26.09
C ASN A 53 4.12 -2.65 -25.50
N GLY A 54 5.26 -3.06 -24.95
CA GLY A 54 6.20 -2.17 -24.29
C GLY A 54 6.83 -1.13 -25.22
N LYS A 55 7.09 -1.48 -26.48
CA LYS A 55 7.67 -0.52 -27.46
C LYS A 55 6.70 0.63 -27.73
N ALA A 56 5.44 0.32 -28.04
CA ALA A 56 4.41 1.31 -28.22
C ALA A 56 4.17 2.16 -26.97
N ALA A 57 4.28 1.55 -25.77
CA ALA A 57 4.16 2.28 -24.51
C ALA A 57 5.24 3.35 -24.33
N ILE A 58 6.49 3.06 -24.69
CA ILE A 58 7.60 4.03 -24.65
C ILE A 58 7.33 5.19 -25.62
N ASP A 59 6.87 4.90 -26.82
CA ASP A 59 6.52 5.91 -27.82
C ASP A 59 5.37 6.82 -27.33
N GLU A 60 4.37 6.26 -26.64
CA GLU A 60 3.27 7.03 -26.04
C GLU A 60 3.73 7.93 -24.88
N VAL A 61 4.65 7.45 -24.01
CA VAL A 61 5.23 8.24 -22.93
C VAL A 61 6.04 9.43 -23.45
N ALA A 62 6.69 9.28 -24.63
CA ALA A 62 7.40 10.37 -25.27
C ALA A 62 6.49 11.47 -25.83
N LYS A 63 5.29 11.08 -26.32
CA LYS A 63 4.34 12.01 -26.98
C LYS A 63 3.36 12.65 -26.03
N ASN A 64 3.00 11.96 -24.95
CA ASN A 64 1.92 12.37 -24.05
C ASN A 64 2.43 12.64 -22.64
N GLU A 65 1.81 13.58 -21.97
CA GLU A 65 1.99 13.83 -20.55
C GLU A 65 1.26 12.73 -19.75
N ILE A 66 2.00 11.77 -19.19
CA ILE A 66 1.49 10.63 -18.45
C ILE A 66 2.01 10.70 -17.01
N ASP A 67 1.14 10.46 -16.04
CA ASP A 67 1.48 10.43 -14.61
C ASP A 67 1.65 8.97 -14.11
N VAL A 68 0.81 8.06 -14.62
CA VAL A 68 0.80 6.64 -14.22
C VAL A 68 0.71 5.75 -15.46
N VAL A 69 1.49 4.67 -15.48
CA VAL A 69 1.36 3.57 -16.45
C VAL A 69 0.84 2.34 -15.73
N VAL A 70 -0.23 1.75 -16.23
CA VAL A 70 -0.68 0.39 -15.86
C VAL A 70 -0.11 -0.54 -16.91
N LEU A 71 0.89 -1.36 -16.55
CA LEU A 71 1.74 -2.12 -17.47
C LEU A 71 1.55 -3.61 -17.29
N ASP A 72 1.11 -4.29 -18.32
CA ASP A 72 1.11 -5.75 -18.38
C ASP A 72 2.54 -6.32 -18.37
N ILE A 73 2.67 -7.52 -17.85
CA ILE A 73 3.93 -8.25 -17.78
C ILE A 73 4.24 -8.97 -19.10
N GLU A 74 3.31 -9.78 -19.59
CA GLU A 74 3.52 -10.67 -20.74
C GLU A 74 2.90 -10.06 -22.00
N MET A 75 3.73 -9.56 -22.92
CA MET A 75 3.29 -8.93 -24.16
C MET A 75 4.24 -9.30 -25.32
N PRO A 76 3.75 -9.34 -26.56
CA PRO A 76 4.58 -9.54 -27.74
C PRO A 76 5.47 -8.31 -27.99
N VAL A 77 6.49 -8.46 -28.83
CA VAL A 77 7.45 -7.43 -29.27
C VAL A 77 8.37 -6.97 -28.13
N MET A 78 7.82 -6.47 -27.03
CA MET A 78 8.54 -6.06 -25.82
C MET A 78 7.65 -6.28 -24.61
N ASP A 79 8.09 -7.15 -23.71
CA ASP A 79 7.40 -7.45 -22.46
C ASP A 79 7.51 -6.30 -21.44
N GLY A 80 6.68 -6.36 -20.38
CA GLY A 80 6.64 -5.32 -19.35
C GLY A 80 7.92 -5.19 -18.55
N MET A 81 8.65 -6.29 -18.30
CA MET A 81 9.89 -6.27 -17.54
C MET A 81 11.04 -5.61 -18.31
N THR A 82 11.04 -5.73 -19.65
CA THR A 82 11.98 -5.06 -20.56
C THR A 82 11.60 -3.59 -20.76
N ALA A 83 10.31 -3.29 -20.82
CA ALA A 83 9.81 -1.91 -20.98
C ALA A 83 9.98 -1.06 -19.71
N LEU A 84 9.83 -1.63 -18.53
CA LEU A 84 9.82 -0.93 -17.25
C LEU A 84 11.01 0.02 -17.03
N PRO A 85 12.28 -0.41 -17.14
CA PRO A 85 13.42 0.49 -16.94
C PRO A 85 13.48 1.60 -18.00
N GLN A 86 13.05 1.32 -19.23
CA GLN A 86 13.04 2.30 -20.31
C GLN A 86 11.95 3.37 -20.10
N LEU A 87 10.77 2.98 -19.63
CA LEU A 87 9.68 3.89 -19.27
C LEU A 87 10.09 4.84 -18.13
N ILE A 88 10.73 4.29 -17.09
CA ILE A 88 11.22 5.09 -15.95
C ILE A 88 12.32 6.07 -16.40
N ALA A 89 13.24 5.62 -17.25
CA ALA A 89 14.30 6.46 -17.78
C ALA A 89 13.77 7.56 -18.71
N ALA A 90 12.78 7.24 -19.55
CA ALA A 90 12.17 8.19 -20.48
C ALA A 90 11.46 9.35 -19.76
N ARG A 91 10.93 9.13 -18.57
CA ARG A 91 10.25 10.18 -17.80
C ARG A 91 10.50 10.04 -16.30
N PRO A 92 11.43 10.82 -15.72
CA PRO A 92 11.64 10.88 -14.29
C PRO A 92 10.34 11.25 -13.54
N GLY A 93 9.99 10.45 -12.52
CA GLY A 93 8.76 10.65 -11.76
C GLY A 93 7.52 9.92 -12.29
N LEU A 94 7.62 9.22 -13.43
CA LEU A 94 6.58 8.33 -13.94
C LEU A 94 6.32 7.20 -12.93
N GLN A 95 5.06 6.93 -12.64
CA GLN A 95 4.68 5.84 -11.75
C GLN A 95 4.24 4.63 -12.59
N VAL A 96 4.88 3.48 -12.42
CA VAL A 96 4.53 2.26 -13.17
C VAL A 96 3.95 1.22 -12.23
N ILE A 97 2.67 0.88 -12.42
CA ILE A 97 1.95 -0.16 -11.70
C ILE A 97 1.89 -1.39 -12.61
N MET A 98 2.39 -2.53 -12.14
CA MET A 98 2.35 -3.77 -12.92
C MET A 98 0.96 -4.40 -12.88
N ALA A 99 0.41 -4.79 -14.02
CA ALA A 99 -0.78 -5.62 -14.09
C ALA A 99 -0.35 -7.10 -14.25
N SER A 100 -0.81 -7.97 -13.36
CA SER A 100 -0.31 -9.35 -13.29
C SER A 100 -1.43 -10.35 -13.06
N THR A 101 -1.27 -11.55 -13.60
CA THR A 101 -2.14 -12.68 -13.27
C THR A 101 -1.88 -13.18 -11.83
N LEU A 102 -2.93 -13.73 -11.18
CA LEU A 102 -2.85 -14.31 -9.83
C LEU A 102 -2.16 -15.68 -9.82
N THR A 103 -0.98 -15.77 -10.42
CA THR A 103 -0.13 -16.99 -10.44
C THR A 103 1.16 -16.77 -9.67
N LEU A 104 1.81 -17.84 -9.20
CA LEU A 104 3.13 -17.76 -8.56
C LEU A 104 4.16 -17.05 -9.45
N LYS A 105 4.15 -17.35 -10.75
CA LYS A 105 5.02 -16.70 -11.75
C LYS A 105 4.72 -15.21 -11.83
N GLY A 106 3.45 -14.82 -11.96
CA GLY A 106 3.03 -13.42 -12.02
C GLY A 106 3.38 -12.65 -10.75
N ALA A 107 3.16 -13.24 -9.57
CA ALA A 107 3.54 -12.65 -8.28
C ALA A 107 5.07 -12.45 -8.18
N SER A 108 5.86 -13.47 -8.53
CA SER A 108 7.33 -13.38 -8.52
C SER A 108 7.84 -12.28 -9.45
N ILE A 109 7.30 -12.19 -10.67
CA ILE A 109 7.68 -11.14 -11.63
C ILE A 109 7.27 -9.76 -11.11
N SER A 110 6.07 -9.62 -10.51
CA SER A 110 5.61 -8.34 -9.94
C SER A 110 6.51 -7.87 -8.80
N MET A 111 6.94 -8.75 -7.91
CA MET A 111 7.87 -8.39 -6.83
C MET A 111 9.26 -8.01 -7.39
N LYS A 112 9.76 -8.72 -8.42
CA LYS A 112 10.98 -8.31 -9.14
C LYS A 112 10.82 -6.97 -9.83
N ALA A 113 9.65 -6.67 -10.39
CA ALA A 113 9.38 -5.36 -10.99
C ALA A 113 9.43 -4.24 -9.94
N ILE A 114 8.88 -4.45 -8.74
CA ILE A 114 8.96 -3.49 -7.63
C ILE A 114 10.43 -3.22 -7.26
N SER A 115 11.28 -4.24 -7.17
CA SER A 115 12.71 -4.06 -6.90
C SER A 115 13.47 -3.34 -8.04
N ARG A 116 12.88 -3.26 -9.24
CA ARG A 116 13.43 -2.57 -10.42
C ARG A 116 12.80 -1.21 -10.68
N GLY A 117 11.97 -0.72 -9.77
CA GLY A 117 11.40 0.62 -9.82
C GLY A 117 9.92 0.70 -10.19
N ALA A 118 9.22 -0.42 -10.41
CA ALA A 118 7.75 -0.40 -10.40
C ALA A 118 7.27 0.02 -9.01
N VAL A 119 6.19 0.80 -8.97
CA VAL A 119 5.72 1.35 -7.70
C VAL A 119 4.72 0.46 -6.98
N ASP A 120 3.96 -0.35 -7.72
CA ASP A 120 2.96 -1.26 -7.17
C ASP A 120 2.59 -2.32 -8.23
N TYR A 121 1.65 -3.18 -7.87
CA TYR A 121 1.02 -4.11 -8.80
C TYR A 121 -0.49 -4.15 -8.59
N VAL A 122 -1.23 -4.62 -9.59
CA VAL A 122 -2.65 -4.97 -9.48
C VAL A 122 -2.88 -6.36 -10.08
N PRO A 123 -3.66 -7.22 -9.43
CA PRO A 123 -4.03 -8.50 -10.03
C PRO A 123 -5.00 -8.26 -11.20
N LYS A 124 -4.78 -8.91 -12.35
CA LYS A 124 -5.73 -8.86 -13.47
C LYS A 124 -7.02 -9.58 -13.08
N PRO A 125 -8.17 -9.08 -13.51
CA PRO A 125 -9.44 -9.79 -13.28
C PRO A 125 -9.41 -11.12 -14.03
N THR A 126 -9.76 -12.20 -13.34
CA THR A 126 -9.99 -13.51 -13.95
C THR A 126 -11.40 -13.55 -14.52
N SER A 127 -11.58 -14.14 -15.69
CA SER A 127 -12.80 -14.10 -16.53
C SER A 127 -14.00 -14.89 -15.97
N THR A 128 -13.97 -15.37 -14.74
CA THR A 128 -15.03 -16.18 -14.15
C THR A 128 -15.55 -15.58 -12.83
N GLY A 129 -16.62 -14.78 -12.96
CA GLY A 129 -17.79 -14.93 -12.14
C GLY A 129 -17.75 -14.67 -10.64
N GLU A 130 -17.20 -13.53 -10.17
CA GLU A 130 -17.65 -13.04 -8.87
C GLU A 130 -17.84 -11.51 -8.92
N ILE A 131 -19.11 -11.09 -8.84
CA ILE A 131 -19.48 -9.65 -8.80
C ILE A 131 -18.74 -8.93 -7.65
N ASN A 132 -18.52 -9.61 -6.53
CA ASN A 132 -17.75 -9.07 -5.39
C ASN A 132 -16.24 -8.89 -5.70
N SER A 133 -15.67 -9.71 -6.59
CA SER A 133 -14.27 -9.56 -7.02
C SER A 133 -14.09 -8.39 -7.99
N ALA A 134 -15.09 -8.08 -8.82
CA ALA A 134 -15.05 -6.97 -9.75
C ALA A 134 -15.07 -5.60 -9.06
N GLU A 135 -15.90 -5.42 -8.02
CA GLU A 135 -15.94 -4.19 -7.22
C GLU A 135 -14.66 -4.02 -6.38
N GLY A 136 -14.13 -5.10 -5.83
CA GLY A 136 -12.86 -5.11 -5.12
C GLY A 136 -11.69 -4.70 -6.03
N PHE A 137 -11.60 -5.29 -7.20
CA PHE A 137 -10.62 -4.94 -8.23
C PHE A 137 -10.72 -3.48 -8.66
N LYS A 138 -11.93 -3.01 -8.98
CA LYS A 138 -12.18 -1.62 -9.37
C LYS A 138 -11.69 -0.65 -8.30
N ARG A 139 -12.04 -0.89 -7.06
CA ARG A 139 -11.64 -0.05 -5.92
C ARG A 139 -10.12 -0.04 -5.74
N ASP A 140 -9.46 -1.21 -5.81
CA ASP A 140 -8.00 -1.32 -5.64
C ASP A 140 -7.26 -0.61 -6.76
N LEU A 141 -7.64 -0.84 -8.03
CA LEU A 141 -7.03 -0.20 -9.19
C LEU A 141 -7.15 1.34 -9.14
N ILE A 142 -8.37 1.86 -8.94
CA ILE A 142 -8.63 3.30 -8.86
C ILE A 142 -7.82 3.92 -7.70
N SER A 143 -7.84 3.27 -6.54
CA SER A 143 -7.13 3.73 -5.35
C SER A 143 -5.62 3.82 -5.58
N LYS A 144 -5.00 2.78 -6.13
CA LYS A 144 -3.56 2.74 -6.43
C LYS A 144 -3.17 3.80 -7.45
N VAL A 145 -3.92 3.91 -8.55
CA VAL A 145 -3.66 4.93 -9.57
C VAL A 145 -3.75 6.35 -9.00
N LYS A 146 -4.76 6.64 -8.19
CA LYS A 146 -4.90 7.97 -7.53
C LYS A 146 -3.76 8.25 -6.57
N SER A 147 -3.41 7.28 -5.74
CA SER A 147 -2.37 7.43 -4.72
C SER A 147 -0.99 7.64 -5.35
N TRP A 148 -0.63 6.81 -6.31
CA TRP A 148 0.66 6.88 -6.97
C TRP A 148 0.76 8.09 -7.92
N GLY A 149 -0.31 8.44 -8.64
CA GLY A 149 -0.36 9.64 -9.47
C GLY A 149 -0.17 10.91 -8.65
N ALA A 150 -0.83 11.01 -7.49
CA ALA A 150 -0.63 12.11 -6.56
C ALA A 150 0.80 12.13 -5.98
N ALA A 151 1.37 10.98 -5.61
CA ALA A 151 2.73 10.88 -5.11
C ALA A 151 3.77 11.29 -6.18
N GLY A 152 3.58 10.87 -7.44
CA GLY A 152 4.45 11.24 -8.56
C GLY A 152 4.45 12.74 -8.83
N ARG A 153 3.28 13.38 -8.77
CA ARG A 153 3.15 14.85 -8.93
C ARG A 153 3.85 15.63 -7.82
N ARG A 154 3.86 15.13 -6.58
CA ARG A 154 4.58 15.76 -5.45
C ARG A 154 6.11 15.70 -5.60
N ARG A 155 6.64 14.69 -6.28
CA ARG A 155 8.08 14.44 -6.42
C ARG A 155 8.73 15.08 -7.65
N LYS A 156 7.99 15.79 -8.50
CA LYS A 156 8.56 16.46 -9.69
C LYS A 156 9.59 17.51 -9.26
N PRO A 157 10.84 17.51 -9.84
CA PRO A 157 11.81 18.56 -9.59
C PRO A 157 11.24 19.90 -10.06
N GLY A 158 11.26 20.92 -9.18
CA GLY A 158 10.73 22.27 -9.50
C GLY A 158 9.33 22.55 -9.02
N SER A 159 8.60 21.59 -8.45
CA SER A 159 7.46 21.94 -7.58
C SER A 159 8.07 22.50 -6.31
N ALA A 160 7.81 23.80 -6.04
CA ALA A 160 8.06 24.37 -4.71
C ALA A 160 7.53 23.39 -3.65
N PRO A 161 8.18 23.28 -2.45
CA PRO A 161 7.62 22.47 -1.38
C PRO A 161 6.16 22.85 -1.29
N ALA A 162 5.28 21.91 -1.70
CA ALA A 162 3.86 22.17 -1.71
C ALA A 162 3.53 22.59 -0.28
N ALA A 163 3.01 23.80 -0.13
CA ALA A 163 2.34 24.16 1.10
C ALA A 163 1.47 22.95 1.47
N PRO A 164 1.43 22.52 2.75
CA PRO A 164 0.79 21.29 3.14
C PRO A 164 -0.53 21.17 2.40
N MET A 165 -0.60 20.21 1.48
CA MET A 165 -1.78 20.04 0.62
C MET A 165 -2.93 19.87 1.57
N GLN A 166 -3.84 20.82 1.55
CA GLN A 166 -5.09 20.66 2.28
C GLN A 166 -5.71 19.37 1.75
N PRO A 167 -5.88 18.33 2.57
CA PRO A 167 -6.48 17.07 2.15
C PRO A 167 -7.78 17.42 1.45
N GLY A 168 -8.04 16.81 0.28
CA GLY A 168 -9.31 17.00 -0.41
C GLY A 168 -10.45 16.79 0.58
N SER A 169 -11.53 17.55 0.45
CA SER A 169 -12.59 17.72 1.45
C SER A 169 -13.20 16.41 2.01
N ALA A 170 -13.03 15.29 1.35
CA ALA A 170 -13.46 13.97 1.80
C ALA A 170 -12.45 13.31 2.76
N LEU A 171 -11.12 13.45 2.53
CA LEU A 171 -10.08 12.91 3.42
C LEU A 171 -9.91 13.79 4.68
N LYS A 172 -10.14 15.11 4.59
CA LYS A 172 -10.16 16.02 5.75
C LYS A 172 -11.16 15.63 6.84
N ARG A 173 -12.21 14.88 6.51
CA ARG A 173 -13.21 14.42 7.49
C ARG A 173 -12.84 13.14 8.23
N LEU A 174 -11.82 12.40 7.74
CA LEU A 174 -11.40 11.13 8.34
C LEU A 174 -10.31 11.31 9.40
N TYR A 175 -9.50 12.36 9.31
CA TYR A 175 -8.40 12.59 10.24
C TYR A 175 -8.52 13.96 10.89
N SER A 176 -8.18 14.06 12.18
CA SER A 176 -8.16 15.33 12.92
C SER A 176 -7.24 16.34 12.24
N THR A 177 -7.72 17.56 12.04
CA THR A 177 -6.94 18.69 11.49
C THR A 177 -6.13 19.42 12.56
N GLY A 178 -6.11 18.92 13.79
CA GLY A 178 -5.34 19.47 14.89
C GLY A 178 -3.84 19.14 14.80
N PRO A 179 -2.99 19.83 15.57
CA PRO A 179 -1.58 19.50 15.65
C PRO A 179 -1.41 18.06 16.18
N ILE A 180 -0.57 17.28 15.48
CA ILE A 180 -0.24 15.91 15.90
C ILE A 180 0.53 16.01 17.22
N LYS A 181 0.00 15.40 18.27
CA LYS A 181 0.69 15.25 19.55
C LYS A 181 1.24 13.85 19.65
N LEU A 182 2.56 13.71 19.50
CA LEU A 182 3.24 12.43 19.72
C LEU A 182 3.19 12.05 21.20
N ARG A 183 3.11 10.75 21.46
CA ARG A 183 3.24 10.22 22.82
C ARG A 183 4.71 10.18 23.22
N ASP A 184 4.97 10.38 24.51
CA ASP A 184 6.30 10.18 25.07
C ASP A 184 6.66 8.68 25.01
N MET A 185 7.84 8.39 24.50
CA MET A 185 8.38 7.03 24.53
C MET A 185 8.72 6.62 25.96
N PRO A 186 8.26 5.45 26.42
CA PRO A 186 8.67 4.94 27.73
C PRO A 186 10.19 4.71 27.75
N THR A 187 10.88 5.29 28.73
CA THR A 187 12.36 5.31 28.82
C THR A 187 13.01 3.92 28.91
N LEU A 188 12.29 2.90 29.36
CA LEU A 188 12.79 1.53 29.55
C LEU A 188 11.99 0.49 28.75
N PHE A 189 11.32 0.89 27.66
CA PHE A 189 10.55 -0.05 26.86
C PHE A 189 11.46 -1.03 26.13
N ARG A 190 11.23 -2.32 26.36
CA ARG A 190 11.87 -3.43 25.64
C ARG A 190 10.80 -4.32 25.05
N PRO A 191 10.60 -4.29 23.73
CA PRO A 191 9.63 -5.16 23.08
C PRO A 191 10.12 -6.60 23.07
N ASP A 192 9.18 -7.53 23.20
CA ASP A 192 9.40 -8.96 23.03
C ASP A 192 9.09 -9.41 21.59
N CYS A 193 8.39 -8.57 20.80
CA CYS A 193 8.13 -8.79 19.38
C CYS A 193 7.91 -7.47 18.62
N LEU A 194 8.07 -7.54 17.31
CA LEU A 194 7.78 -6.46 16.35
C LEU A 194 6.58 -6.85 15.49
N ALA A 195 5.59 -5.97 15.36
CA ALA A 195 4.47 -6.11 14.46
C ALA A 195 4.50 -5.01 13.39
N ILE A 196 4.29 -5.36 12.14
CA ILE A 196 4.29 -4.40 11.02
C ILE A 196 3.00 -4.53 10.23
N GLY A 197 2.29 -3.41 10.04
CA GLY A 197 1.10 -3.31 9.21
C GLY A 197 1.34 -2.40 8.02
N SER A 198 0.88 -2.81 6.82
CA SER A 198 1.04 -2.04 5.58
C SER A 198 0.04 -2.41 4.50
N SER A 199 -0.11 -1.54 3.49
CA SER A 199 -1.00 -1.75 2.33
C SER A 199 -0.40 -1.13 1.06
N THR A 200 -1.05 -0.17 0.41
CA THR A 200 -0.55 0.51 -0.80
C THR A 200 0.80 1.18 -0.54
N GLY A 201 1.81 0.88 -1.36
CA GLY A 201 3.20 1.27 -1.15
C GLY A 201 3.94 0.43 -0.10
N GLY A 202 3.23 -0.49 0.56
CA GLY A 202 3.75 -1.36 1.61
C GLY A 202 4.96 -2.20 1.19
N PRO A 203 4.93 -2.92 0.06
CA PRO A 203 6.06 -3.76 -0.33
C PRO A 203 7.38 -3.00 -0.44
N GLN A 204 7.39 -1.80 -1.05
CA GLN A 204 8.58 -0.96 -1.11
C GLN A 204 9.03 -0.48 0.28
N ALA A 205 8.09 -0.06 1.11
CA ALA A 205 8.39 0.38 2.47
C ALA A 205 8.97 -0.76 3.32
N LEU A 206 8.37 -1.96 3.23
CA LEU A 206 8.85 -3.17 3.90
C LEU A 206 10.28 -3.52 3.48
N PHE A 207 10.57 -3.55 2.16
CA PHE A 207 11.92 -3.85 1.68
C PHE A 207 12.94 -2.86 2.24
N LYS A 208 12.61 -1.56 2.21
CA LYS A 208 13.51 -0.54 2.76
C LYS A 208 13.73 -0.70 4.26
N VAL A 209 12.67 -0.93 5.03
CA VAL A 209 12.75 -1.17 6.49
C VAL A 209 13.63 -2.38 6.77
N PHE A 210 13.39 -3.52 6.12
CA PHE A 210 14.15 -4.75 6.37
C PHE A 210 15.60 -4.68 5.87
N GLN A 211 15.88 -3.97 4.77
CA GLN A 211 17.25 -3.70 4.34
C GLN A 211 18.03 -2.86 5.36
N MET A 212 17.37 -1.87 5.97
CA MET A 212 18.01 -1.01 6.99
C MET A 212 18.15 -1.72 8.33
N MET A 213 17.16 -2.55 8.71
CA MET A 213 17.20 -3.30 9.97
C MET A 213 18.22 -4.45 9.93
N GLY A 214 18.37 -5.12 8.77
CA GLY A 214 19.23 -6.31 8.67
C GLY A 214 18.89 -7.36 9.72
N LYS A 215 19.89 -8.09 10.19
CA LYS A 215 19.76 -9.08 11.29
C LYS A 215 19.80 -8.46 12.69
N VAL A 216 19.16 -7.32 12.89
CA VAL A 216 19.31 -6.53 14.13
C VAL A 216 18.47 -7.09 15.28
N THR A 217 17.51 -7.97 15.03
CA THR A 217 16.62 -8.45 16.09
C THR A 217 16.63 -9.95 16.28
N ASN A 218 16.68 -10.36 17.53
CA ASN A 218 16.45 -11.76 17.96
C ASN A 218 14.99 -12.01 18.36
N MET A 219 14.08 -11.03 18.18
CA MET A 219 12.68 -11.21 18.49
C MET A 219 11.90 -11.68 17.25
N PRO A 220 10.72 -12.29 17.40
CA PRO A 220 9.84 -12.60 16.28
C PRO A 220 9.28 -11.30 15.68
N VAL A 221 9.12 -11.30 14.35
CA VAL A 221 8.53 -10.21 13.59
C VAL A 221 7.27 -10.70 12.89
N PHE A 222 6.16 -10.02 13.08
CA PHE A 222 4.87 -10.32 12.48
C PHE A 222 4.52 -9.25 11.45
N VAL A 223 4.25 -9.66 10.20
CA VAL A 223 3.98 -8.73 9.10
C VAL A 223 2.60 -9.03 8.53
N THR A 224 1.72 -8.04 8.53
CA THR A 224 0.48 -8.06 7.77
C THR A 224 0.54 -7.00 6.67
N GLN A 225 0.61 -7.47 5.44
CA GLN A 225 0.48 -6.66 4.23
C GLN A 225 -0.84 -7.03 3.56
N HIS A 226 -1.69 -6.06 3.24
CA HIS A 226 -2.89 -6.31 2.45
C HIS A 226 -2.51 -6.78 1.05
N MET A 227 -2.62 -8.09 0.84
CA MET A 227 -2.11 -8.74 -0.36
C MET A 227 -2.85 -10.06 -0.59
N PRO A 228 -3.18 -10.43 -1.84
CA PRO A 228 -3.77 -11.73 -2.15
C PRO A 228 -2.85 -12.89 -1.77
N ALA A 229 -3.42 -14.07 -1.57
CA ALA A 229 -2.69 -15.33 -1.54
C ALA A 229 -1.73 -15.43 -2.74
N THR A 230 -0.71 -16.25 -2.70
CA THR A 230 0.33 -16.33 -3.73
C THR A 230 1.36 -15.17 -3.65
N PHE A 231 0.89 -13.92 -3.54
CA PHE A 231 1.79 -12.76 -3.41
C PHE A 231 2.42 -12.67 -2.02
N THR A 232 1.73 -13.10 -0.98
CA THR A 232 2.26 -13.13 0.39
C THR A 232 3.40 -14.12 0.55
N THR A 233 3.36 -15.26 -0.14
CA THR A 233 4.48 -16.22 -0.20
C THR A 233 5.74 -15.57 -0.78
N ILE A 234 5.60 -14.93 -1.95
CA ILE A 234 6.70 -14.27 -2.65
C ILE A 234 7.23 -13.06 -1.84
N LEU A 235 6.32 -12.30 -1.19
CA LEU A 235 6.73 -11.22 -0.28
C LEU A 235 7.65 -11.77 0.82
N ALA A 236 7.27 -12.88 1.46
CA ALA A 236 8.07 -13.49 2.52
C ALA A 236 9.49 -13.87 2.03
N GLU A 237 9.62 -14.45 0.84
CA GLU A 237 10.91 -14.76 0.22
C GLU A 237 11.78 -13.51 0.02
N HIS A 238 11.18 -12.42 -0.48
CA HIS A 238 11.88 -11.15 -0.67
C HIS A 238 12.27 -10.49 0.66
N LEU A 239 11.44 -10.61 1.71
CA LEU A 239 11.79 -10.13 3.05
C LEU A 239 12.94 -10.93 3.66
N ALA A 240 12.98 -12.23 3.43
CA ALA A 240 14.13 -13.06 3.84
C ALA A 240 15.43 -12.60 3.19
N GLN A 241 15.40 -12.32 1.88
CA GLN A 241 16.56 -11.81 1.14
C GLN A 241 16.97 -10.41 1.61
N ALA A 242 16.00 -9.51 1.82
CA ALA A 242 16.28 -8.13 2.23
C ALA A 242 16.85 -8.01 3.65
N SER A 243 16.35 -8.82 4.58
CA SER A 243 16.74 -8.78 6.00
C SER A 243 17.90 -9.72 6.34
N GLY A 244 18.10 -10.78 5.55
CA GLY A 244 18.96 -11.91 5.91
C GLY A 244 18.43 -12.76 7.09
N MET A 245 17.16 -12.57 7.50
CA MET A 245 16.47 -13.36 8.51
C MET A 245 15.59 -14.43 7.84
N PRO A 246 15.37 -15.59 8.48
CA PRO A 246 14.35 -16.53 8.02
C PRO A 246 12.97 -15.85 7.95
N ALA A 247 12.32 -15.92 6.81
CA ALA A 247 10.96 -15.40 6.63
C ALA A 247 10.12 -16.37 5.81
N ALA A 248 8.87 -16.56 6.23
CA ALA A 248 7.89 -17.38 5.51
C ALA A 248 6.48 -16.92 5.87
N GLU A 249 5.49 -17.33 5.09
CA GLU A 249 4.10 -17.29 5.55
C GLU A 249 3.94 -18.08 6.84
N ALA A 250 3.13 -17.53 7.76
CA ALA A 250 2.77 -18.23 8.97
C ALA A 250 1.96 -19.49 8.66
N LYS A 251 2.16 -20.54 9.46
CA LYS A 251 1.40 -21.79 9.39
C LYS A 251 0.55 -21.96 10.65
N ASP A 252 -0.66 -22.44 10.47
CA ASP A 252 -1.54 -22.72 11.59
C ASP A 252 -0.92 -23.78 12.52
N GLY A 253 -0.99 -23.54 13.84
CA GLY A 253 -0.43 -24.41 14.86
C GLY A 253 1.10 -24.37 15.01
N GLU A 254 1.85 -23.56 14.22
CA GLU A 254 3.30 -23.52 14.38
C GLU A 254 3.72 -22.70 15.62
N PRO A 255 4.74 -23.13 16.37
CA PRO A 255 5.26 -22.37 17.49
C PRO A 255 5.98 -21.11 17.02
N VAL A 256 5.78 -20.02 17.73
CA VAL A 256 6.49 -18.77 17.47
C VAL A 256 7.94 -18.87 17.94
N THR A 257 8.89 -18.61 17.05
CA THR A 257 10.33 -18.63 17.31
C THR A 257 10.94 -17.24 17.16
N ALA A 258 11.92 -16.94 17.98
CA ALA A 258 12.68 -15.69 17.91
C ALA A 258 13.53 -15.63 16.63
N GLY A 259 13.84 -14.41 16.16
CA GLY A 259 14.70 -14.20 14.98
C GLY A 259 14.07 -14.62 13.65
N ARG A 260 12.75 -14.75 13.57
CA ARG A 260 12.01 -15.13 12.37
C ARG A 260 10.93 -14.10 12.03
N ILE A 261 10.71 -13.91 10.74
CA ILE A 261 9.64 -13.09 10.18
C ILE A 261 8.49 -14.00 9.77
N TYR A 262 7.30 -13.70 10.27
CA TYR A 262 6.04 -14.36 9.93
C TYR A 262 5.19 -13.40 9.10
N VAL A 263 4.86 -13.80 7.88
CA VAL A 263 3.98 -13.03 6.98
C VAL A 263 2.59 -13.62 7.03
N ALA A 264 1.59 -12.79 7.23
CA ALA A 264 0.18 -13.22 7.19
C ALA A 264 -0.17 -13.73 5.79
N PRO A 265 -0.62 -15.00 5.64
CA PRO A 265 -1.04 -15.53 4.36
C PRO A 265 -2.25 -14.78 3.80
N GLY A 266 -2.28 -14.58 2.49
CA GLY A 266 -3.48 -14.05 1.84
C GLY A 266 -4.69 -14.94 2.09
N ASP A 267 -5.86 -14.34 2.24
CA ASP A 267 -7.13 -14.99 2.55
C ASP A 267 -7.26 -15.60 3.97
N PHE A 268 -6.31 -15.30 4.87
CA PHE A 268 -6.40 -15.67 6.28
C PHE A 268 -6.06 -14.48 7.19
N HIS A 269 -6.71 -14.37 8.33
CA HIS A 269 -6.19 -13.56 9.44
C HIS A 269 -5.13 -14.36 10.19
N MET A 270 -4.03 -13.69 10.53
CA MET A 270 -2.94 -14.25 11.33
C MET A 270 -3.03 -13.73 12.76
N THR A 271 -3.09 -14.63 13.72
CA THR A 271 -3.17 -14.33 15.14
C THR A 271 -2.19 -15.17 15.95
N VAL A 272 -1.93 -14.79 17.20
CA VAL A 272 -1.07 -15.54 18.15
C VAL A 272 -1.85 -15.83 19.41
N ALA A 273 -1.84 -17.08 19.85
CA ALA A 273 -2.38 -17.49 21.14
C ALA A 273 -1.27 -18.02 22.06
N VAL A 274 -1.60 -18.16 23.37
CA VAL A 274 -0.73 -18.81 24.36
C VAL A 274 -1.34 -20.16 24.69
N GLU A 275 -0.67 -21.23 24.32
CA GLU A 275 -1.09 -22.61 24.55
C GLU A 275 0.01 -23.37 25.31
N GLY A 276 -0.33 -23.94 26.44
CA GLY A 276 0.63 -24.66 27.28
C GLY A 276 1.87 -23.82 27.67
N GLY A 277 1.71 -22.50 27.81
CA GLY A 277 2.79 -21.57 28.11
C GLY A 277 3.67 -21.19 26.91
N ARG A 278 3.34 -21.68 25.70
CA ARG A 278 4.05 -21.35 24.45
C ARG A 278 3.19 -20.46 23.56
N LYS A 279 3.80 -19.59 22.79
CA LYS A 279 3.11 -18.79 21.78
C LYS A 279 3.00 -19.59 20.49
N VAL A 280 1.79 -19.70 19.96
CA VAL A 280 1.43 -20.50 18.77
C VAL A 280 0.70 -19.62 17.76
N MET A 281 1.01 -19.80 16.48
CA MET A 281 0.35 -19.11 15.37
C MET A 281 -1.02 -19.72 15.11
N HIS A 282 -2.00 -18.88 14.84
CA HIS A 282 -3.32 -19.30 14.37
C HIS A 282 -3.70 -18.57 13.10
N LEU A 283 -4.28 -19.31 12.17
CA LEU A 283 -4.82 -18.78 10.92
C LEU A 283 -6.31 -19.03 10.87
N ASP A 284 -7.11 -18.00 10.62
CA ASP A 284 -8.55 -18.14 10.51
C ASP A 284 -9.12 -17.44 9.26
N LYS A 285 -10.32 -17.86 8.86
CA LYS A 285 -11.09 -17.29 7.75
C LYS A 285 -12.30 -16.48 8.24
N ASN A 286 -12.22 -15.90 9.41
CA ASN A 286 -13.23 -14.98 9.89
C ASN A 286 -13.53 -13.88 8.85
N PRO A 287 -14.67 -13.24 8.88
CA PRO A 287 -15.02 -12.19 7.94
C PRO A 287 -13.93 -11.13 7.80
N PRO A 288 -13.70 -10.58 6.58
CA PRO A 288 -12.73 -9.52 6.39
C PRO A 288 -12.95 -8.34 7.34
N GLU A 289 -11.88 -7.86 7.98
CA GLU A 289 -11.90 -6.62 8.75
C GLU A 289 -11.36 -5.47 7.90
N ASN A 290 -12.02 -4.30 7.96
CA ASN A 290 -11.70 -3.17 7.09
C ASN A 290 -11.63 -3.54 5.60
N PHE A 291 -12.47 -4.49 5.17
CA PHE A 291 -12.51 -5.07 3.82
C PHE A 291 -11.25 -5.87 3.42
N CYS A 292 -10.38 -6.22 4.37
CA CYS A 292 -9.13 -6.92 4.13
C CYS A 292 -9.08 -8.26 4.86
N ARG A 293 -8.48 -9.26 4.22
CA ARG A 293 -8.04 -10.52 4.81
C ARG A 293 -6.80 -11.02 4.06
N PRO A 294 -5.59 -10.90 4.68
CA PRO A 294 -5.34 -10.55 6.10
C PRO A 294 -5.67 -9.09 6.45
N ALA A 295 -5.99 -8.84 7.71
CA ALA A 295 -6.12 -7.52 8.30
C ALA A 295 -5.14 -7.34 9.47
N VAL A 296 -4.74 -6.09 9.73
CA VAL A 296 -3.76 -5.75 10.78
C VAL A 296 -4.38 -5.80 12.17
N ASP A 297 -5.63 -5.34 12.31
CA ASP A 297 -6.32 -5.28 13.60
C ASP A 297 -6.38 -6.64 14.33
N PRO A 298 -6.76 -7.79 13.70
CA PRO A 298 -6.76 -9.10 14.36
C PRO A 298 -5.37 -9.51 14.86
N MET A 299 -4.33 -9.28 14.06
CA MET A 299 -2.94 -9.57 14.46
C MET A 299 -2.57 -8.77 15.71
N LEU A 300 -2.77 -7.45 15.71
CA LEU A 300 -2.38 -6.60 16.83
C LEU A 300 -3.16 -6.92 18.12
N ARG A 301 -4.47 -7.18 18.03
CA ARG A 301 -5.29 -7.58 19.19
C ARG A 301 -4.78 -8.87 19.84
N SER A 302 -4.40 -9.85 19.03
CA SER A 302 -3.86 -11.10 19.52
C SER A 302 -2.48 -10.92 20.17
N LEU A 303 -1.62 -10.11 19.56
CA LEU A 303 -0.28 -9.81 20.09
C LEU A 303 -0.34 -9.02 21.40
N ALA A 304 -1.27 -8.05 21.54
CA ALA A 304 -1.47 -7.32 22.79
C ALA A 304 -1.68 -8.27 23.97
N LYS A 305 -2.50 -9.32 23.76
CA LYS A 305 -2.77 -10.35 24.78
C LYS A 305 -1.59 -11.31 24.96
N ALA A 306 -1.07 -11.88 23.88
CA ALA A 306 -0.03 -12.91 23.93
C ALA A 306 1.32 -12.41 24.48
N TYR A 307 1.60 -11.11 24.37
CA TYR A 307 2.84 -10.47 24.83
C TYR A 307 2.65 -9.49 25.98
N ASN A 308 1.46 -9.42 26.57
CA ASN A 308 1.14 -8.50 27.67
C ASN A 308 1.59 -7.06 27.37
N GLY A 309 1.33 -6.58 26.16
CA GLY A 309 1.69 -5.25 25.68
C GLY A 309 3.16 -5.02 25.34
N LYS A 310 4.07 -5.98 25.53
CA LYS A 310 5.48 -5.82 25.13
C LYS A 310 5.66 -5.96 23.62
N VAL A 311 4.95 -5.16 22.86
CA VAL A 311 4.88 -5.16 21.40
C VAL A 311 5.29 -3.80 20.89
N MET A 312 6.24 -3.77 19.94
CA MET A 312 6.48 -2.59 19.10
C MET A 312 5.71 -2.76 17.80
N VAL A 313 4.93 -1.77 17.44
CA VAL A 313 4.21 -1.73 16.15
C VAL A 313 4.86 -0.72 15.23
N MET A 314 5.05 -1.08 13.97
CA MET A 314 5.34 -0.15 12.87
C MET A 314 4.14 -0.12 11.93
N MET A 315 3.44 1.02 11.86
CA MET A 315 2.38 1.24 10.90
C MET A 315 2.93 1.98 9.69
N LEU A 316 3.07 1.26 8.59
CA LEU A 316 3.61 1.80 7.35
C LEU A 316 2.50 2.29 6.42
N THR A 317 2.92 2.90 5.31
CA THR A 317 2.04 3.42 4.26
C THR A 317 0.92 2.42 3.91
N GLY A 318 -0.28 2.92 3.76
CA GLY A 318 -1.46 2.14 3.43
C GLY A 318 -2.73 2.96 3.41
N MET A 319 -3.71 2.49 2.64
CA MET A 319 -5.02 3.11 2.57
C MET A 319 -5.93 2.64 3.71
N GLY A 320 -6.84 3.51 4.14
CA GLY A 320 -7.83 3.19 5.18
C GLY A 320 -7.31 3.39 6.58
N GLN A 321 -7.88 2.66 7.52
CA GLN A 321 -7.63 2.81 8.95
C GLN A 321 -7.35 1.47 9.67
N ASP A 322 -7.13 0.39 8.92
CA ASP A 322 -6.82 -0.91 9.50
C ASP A 322 -5.55 -0.82 10.35
N GLY A 323 -5.55 -1.50 11.48
CA GLY A 323 -4.49 -1.44 12.47
C GLY A 323 -4.65 -0.31 13.50
N ALA A 324 -5.56 0.67 13.31
CA ALA A 324 -5.74 1.74 14.29
C ALA A 324 -6.39 1.22 15.60
N LYS A 325 -7.39 0.33 15.50
CA LYS A 325 -8.03 -0.27 16.68
C LYS A 325 -7.08 -1.20 17.43
N GLY A 326 -6.39 -2.07 16.70
CA GLY A 326 -5.40 -2.96 17.30
C GLY A 326 -4.21 -2.20 17.88
N SER A 327 -3.75 -1.11 17.25
CA SER A 327 -2.73 -0.21 17.81
C SER A 327 -3.16 0.40 19.13
N LYS A 328 -4.44 0.79 19.26
CA LYS A 328 -4.98 1.26 20.53
C LYS A 328 -4.88 0.21 21.63
N GLU A 329 -5.26 -1.03 21.34
CA GLU A 329 -5.14 -2.14 22.31
C GLU A 329 -3.68 -2.41 22.72
N ILE A 330 -2.74 -2.31 21.77
CA ILE A 330 -1.29 -2.38 22.05
C ILE A 330 -0.87 -1.28 23.03
N VAL A 331 -1.27 -0.04 22.78
CA VAL A 331 -0.91 1.12 23.61
C VAL A 331 -1.57 1.02 25.00
N ASP A 332 -2.83 0.63 25.06
CA ASP A 332 -3.56 0.43 26.32
C ASP A 332 -2.91 -0.68 27.19
N ALA A 333 -2.29 -1.67 26.56
CA ALA A 333 -1.52 -2.71 27.22
C ALA A 333 -0.06 -2.32 27.54
N GLY A 334 0.38 -1.08 27.24
CA GLY A 334 1.71 -0.59 27.54
C GLY A 334 2.74 -0.72 26.39
N GLY A 335 2.30 -1.13 25.21
CA GLY A 335 3.15 -1.22 24.02
C GLY A 335 3.37 0.13 23.32
N VAL A 336 4.18 0.10 22.28
CA VAL A 336 4.61 1.30 21.53
C VAL A 336 4.23 1.18 20.05
N VAL A 337 3.77 2.28 19.47
CA VAL A 337 3.42 2.37 18.07
C VAL A 337 4.25 3.46 17.40
N ALA A 338 4.93 3.09 16.31
CA ALA A 338 5.61 4.01 15.40
C ALA A 338 4.82 4.08 14.10
N ALA A 339 4.42 5.26 13.68
CA ALA A 339 3.73 5.48 12.42
C ALA A 339 4.68 6.13 11.40
N GLN A 340 4.63 5.64 10.15
CA GLN A 340 5.37 6.28 9.05
C GLN A 340 4.87 7.71 8.85
N ASP A 341 5.78 8.65 8.65
CA ASP A 341 5.44 10.05 8.43
C ASP A 341 4.72 10.27 7.08
N GLU A 342 3.99 11.39 6.98
CA GLU A 342 3.22 11.72 5.78
C GLU A 342 4.11 11.95 4.55
N ALA A 343 5.31 12.52 4.73
CA ALA A 343 6.20 12.88 3.64
C ALA A 343 6.77 11.66 2.91
N THR A 344 7.06 10.59 3.64
CA THR A 344 7.59 9.35 3.08
C THR A 344 6.50 8.34 2.72
N SER A 345 5.27 8.50 3.22
CA SER A 345 4.13 7.64 2.89
C SER A 345 3.63 7.90 1.47
N VAL A 346 3.34 6.83 0.73
CA VAL A 346 2.60 6.92 -0.54
C VAL A 346 1.15 7.31 -0.27
N VAL A 347 0.55 6.62 0.70
CA VAL A 347 -0.77 6.89 1.25
C VAL A 347 -0.65 6.96 2.76
N TRP A 348 -0.90 8.14 3.31
CA TRP A 348 -0.89 8.35 4.77
C TRP A 348 -2.26 8.06 5.39
N GLY A 349 -2.87 6.93 5.01
CA GLY A 349 -4.16 6.45 5.51
C GLY A 349 -3.99 5.73 6.84
N MET A 350 -3.42 4.52 6.80
CA MET A 350 -3.18 3.70 7.99
C MET A 350 -2.30 4.41 9.02
N PRO A 351 -1.11 4.98 8.66
CA PRO A 351 -0.31 5.75 9.61
C PRO A 351 -1.03 6.98 10.14
N GLY A 352 -1.75 7.70 9.27
CA GLY A 352 -2.52 8.89 9.64
C GLY A 352 -3.66 8.58 10.61
N ALA A 353 -4.33 7.43 10.46
CA ALA A 353 -5.37 6.98 11.37
C ALA A 353 -4.82 6.73 12.78
N VAL A 354 -3.67 6.04 12.88
CA VAL A 354 -2.97 5.80 14.15
C VAL A 354 -2.56 7.12 14.79
N THR A 355 -1.89 7.99 14.03
CA THR A 355 -1.39 9.29 14.52
C THR A 355 -2.52 10.21 14.98
N SER A 356 -3.63 10.26 14.21
CA SER A 356 -4.80 11.08 14.56
C SER A 356 -5.56 10.56 15.77
N ALA A 357 -5.43 9.27 16.09
CA ALA A 357 -5.94 8.68 17.32
C ALA A 357 -5.08 8.99 18.55
N GLY A 358 -3.92 9.65 18.39
CA GLY A 358 -3.00 9.99 19.47
C GLY A 358 -2.20 8.79 20.00
N LEU A 359 -1.97 7.79 19.14
CA LEU A 359 -1.27 6.54 19.48
C LEU A 359 0.21 6.59 19.15
#